data_475063ed92fd8ff85bb673e10e982ce1
#
_entry.id   475063ed92fd8ff85bb673e10e982ce1
#
_cell.length_a   1.000
_cell.length_b   1.000
_cell.length_c   1.000
_cell.angle_alpha   90.00
_cell.angle_beta   90.00
_cell.angle_gamma   90.00
#
_symmetry.space_group_name_H-M   'P 1'
#
loop_
_entity.id
_entity.type
_entity.pdbx_description
1 polymer ?
#
loop_
_entity_poly.entity_id
_entity_poly.type
_entity_poly.pdbx_seq_one_letter_code
_entity_poly.pdbx_strand_id
1 'polypeptide(L)'
;MIVRRATEQDLPEYVRLARRFHAASPVSTAIPFDPEGFGAFYLNSLENPDIGLWLTEQDGKIIGIAGAVVYPMYFSPTHRVAQELWWWLEPEARGSGAGAEMYREIETWAAENKASVMFMIALEDANSGKMANLYARKGYRPMERTFIKEVA
;
A
#
# COMPACT_ATOMS: atom_id res chain seq x y z
N MET A 1 5.85 -15.56 -11.35
CA MET A 1 5.36 -14.45 -10.49
C MET A 1 6.40 -13.35 -10.54
N ILE A 2 5.98 -12.12 -10.78
CA ILE A 2 6.86 -10.94 -10.92
C ILE A 2 6.25 -9.79 -10.13
N VAL A 3 7.04 -9.16 -9.27
CA VAL A 3 6.72 -7.87 -8.66
C VAL A 3 7.45 -6.78 -9.45
N ARG A 4 6.74 -5.75 -9.85
CA ARG A 4 7.29 -4.64 -10.64
C ARG A 4 6.62 -3.31 -10.32
N ARG A 5 7.26 -2.23 -10.75
CA ARG A 5 6.64 -0.90 -10.73
C ARG A 5 5.45 -0.87 -11.70
N ALA A 6 4.42 -0.16 -11.26
CA ALA A 6 3.25 0.06 -12.09
C ALA A 6 3.53 1.08 -13.19
N THR A 7 2.81 0.96 -14.30
CA THR A 7 2.90 1.81 -15.50
C THR A 7 1.52 2.34 -15.88
N GLU A 8 1.46 3.29 -16.79
CA GLU A 8 0.19 3.85 -17.29
C GLU A 8 -0.76 2.75 -17.84
N GLN A 9 -0.19 1.74 -18.49
CA GLN A 9 -0.96 0.64 -19.09
C GLN A 9 -1.68 -0.24 -18.07
N ASP A 10 -1.21 -0.24 -16.82
CA ASP A 10 -1.78 -1.05 -15.75
C ASP A 10 -3.01 -0.41 -15.09
N LEU A 11 -3.33 0.85 -15.43
CA LEU A 11 -4.38 1.64 -14.78
C LEU A 11 -5.72 0.90 -14.63
N PRO A 12 -6.30 0.24 -15.65
CA PRO A 12 -7.61 -0.41 -15.49
C PRO A 12 -7.61 -1.49 -14.42
N GLU A 13 -6.60 -2.36 -14.44
CA GLU A 13 -6.48 -3.46 -13.46
C GLU A 13 -6.08 -2.94 -12.07
N TYR A 14 -5.25 -1.91 -12.02
CA TYR A 14 -4.88 -1.28 -10.76
C TYR A 14 -6.10 -0.66 -10.07
N VAL A 15 -6.95 0.07 -10.81
CA VAL A 15 -8.22 0.63 -10.30
C VAL A 15 -9.16 -0.49 -9.83
N ARG A 16 -9.25 -1.60 -10.57
CA ARG A 16 -10.06 -2.76 -10.19
C ARG A 16 -9.64 -3.31 -8.82
N LEU A 17 -8.34 -3.53 -8.62
CA LEU A 17 -7.82 -4.06 -7.36
C LEU A 17 -7.88 -3.04 -6.22
N ALA A 18 -7.67 -1.75 -6.50
CA ALA A 18 -7.83 -0.68 -5.52
C ALA A 18 -9.27 -0.60 -5.00
N ARG A 19 -10.28 -0.79 -5.86
CA ARG A 19 -11.68 -0.91 -5.45
C ARG A 19 -11.90 -2.08 -4.50
N ARG A 20 -11.26 -3.22 -4.74
CA ARG A 20 -11.35 -4.39 -3.85
C ARG A 20 -10.69 -4.13 -2.49
N PHE A 21 -9.53 -3.50 -2.49
CA PHE A 21 -8.88 -3.07 -1.24
C PHE A 21 -9.77 -2.09 -0.47
N HIS A 22 -10.31 -1.07 -1.14
CA HIS A 22 -11.21 -0.10 -0.53
C HIS A 22 -12.42 -0.78 0.10
N ALA A 23 -13.07 -1.70 -0.62
CA ALA A 23 -14.24 -2.43 -0.12
C ALA A 23 -13.93 -3.28 1.13
N ALA A 24 -12.69 -3.76 1.27
CA ALA A 24 -12.22 -4.49 2.45
C ALA A 24 -11.74 -3.56 3.58
N SER A 25 -11.53 -2.28 3.30
CA SER A 25 -11.05 -1.29 4.27
C SER A 25 -12.22 -0.70 5.06
N PRO A 26 -12.07 -0.47 6.39
CA PRO A 26 -13.08 0.21 7.19
C PRO A 26 -13.47 1.61 6.69
N VAL A 27 -12.61 2.30 5.94
CA VAL A 27 -12.93 3.61 5.34
C VAL A 27 -14.11 3.54 4.36
N SER A 28 -14.37 2.39 3.75
CA SER A 28 -15.47 2.18 2.83
C SER A 28 -16.85 2.40 3.46
N THR A 29 -16.95 2.35 4.77
CA THR A 29 -18.19 2.61 5.50
C THR A 29 -18.57 4.09 5.52
N ALA A 30 -17.60 4.98 5.30
CA ALA A 30 -17.77 6.44 5.39
C ALA A 30 -17.51 7.16 4.07
N ILE A 31 -16.60 6.65 3.23
CA ILE A 31 -16.17 7.29 1.98
C ILE A 31 -16.33 6.30 0.82
N PRO A 32 -17.13 6.61 -0.20
CA PRO A 32 -17.26 5.74 -1.38
C PRO A 32 -15.98 5.74 -2.22
N PHE A 33 -15.77 4.66 -2.97
CA PHE A 33 -14.67 4.60 -3.94
C PHE A 33 -15.00 5.43 -5.18
N ASP A 34 -14.11 6.36 -5.53
CA ASP A 34 -14.20 7.16 -6.75
C ASP A 34 -13.15 6.65 -7.76
N PRO A 35 -13.57 5.88 -8.79
CA PRO A 35 -12.65 5.31 -9.76
C PRO A 35 -11.96 6.37 -10.64
N GLU A 36 -12.64 7.46 -10.96
CA GLU A 36 -12.06 8.53 -11.79
C GLU A 36 -11.03 9.34 -10.99
N GLY A 37 -11.39 9.74 -9.78
CA GLY A 37 -10.48 10.45 -8.88
C GLY A 37 -9.27 9.60 -8.51
N PHE A 38 -9.46 8.31 -8.22
CA PHE A 38 -8.34 7.39 -7.97
C PHE A 38 -7.47 7.21 -9.21
N GLY A 39 -8.06 7.10 -10.40
CA GLY A 39 -7.32 7.00 -11.66
C GLY A 39 -6.46 8.23 -11.93
N ALA A 40 -6.98 9.43 -11.70
CA ALA A 40 -6.22 10.67 -11.82
C ALA A 40 -5.06 10.73 -10.80
N PHE A 41 -5.33 10.35 -9.55
CA PHE A 41 -4.28 10.22 -8.53
C PHE A 41 -3.18 9.23 -8.95
N TYR A 42 -3.57 8.05 -9.46
CA TYR A 42 -2.64 7.05 -9.96
C TYR A 42 -1.70 7.60 -11.04
N LEU A 43 -2.27 8.23 -12.08
CA LEU A 43 -1.48 8.78 -13.18
C LEU A 43 -0.53 9.87 -12.71
N ASN A 44 -0.98 10.78 -11.86
CA ASN A 44 -0.11 11.81 -11.26
C ASN A 44 0.99 11.19 -10.39
N SER A 45 0.71 10.09 -9.73
CA SER A 45 1.67 9.39 -8.86
C SER A 45 2.81 8.74 -9.64
N LEU A 46 2.58 8.33 -10.89
CA LEU A 46 3.63 7.75 -11.73
C LEU A 46 4.78 8.73 -11.99
N GLU A 47 4.48 10.02 -12.05
CA GLU A 47 5.46 11.10 -12.27
C GLU A 47 6.07 11.65 -10.96
N ASN A 48 5.55 11.22 -9.81
CA ASN A 48 6.00 11.72 -8.52
C ASN A 48 7.05 10.77 -7.90
N PRO A 49 8.32 11.22 -7.74
CA PRO A 49 9.37 10.37 -7.18
C PRO A 49 9.13 9.98 -5.71
N ASP A 50 8.31 10.74 -4.99
CA ASP A 50 7.97 10.47 -3.59
C ASP A 50 6.82 9.46 -3.43
N ILE A 51 6.24 8.96 -4.54
CA ILE A 51 5.20 7.93 -4.53
C ILE A 51 5.68 6.69 -5.25
N GLY A 52 5.56 5.54 -4.59
CA GLY A 52 5.82 4.23 -5.16
C GLY A 52 4.52 3.48 -5.42
N LEU A 53 4.36 2.96 -6.65
CA LEU A 53 3.25 2.09 -7.02
C LEU A 53 3.81 0.78 -7.58
N TRP A 54 3.37 -0.34 -7.02
CA TRP A 54 3.79 -1.68 -7.44
C TRP A 54 2.59 -2.55 -7.76
N LEU A 55 2.84 -3.55 -8.55
CA LEU A 55 1.93 -4.64 -8.79
C LEU A 55 2.64 -5.99 -8.77
N THR A 56 1.88 -7.03 -8.51
CA THR A 56 2.31 -8.42 -8.67
C THR A 56 1.56 -9.04 -9.82
N GLU A 57 2.31 -9.60 -10.76
CA GLU A 57 1.79 -10.32 -11.92
C GLU A 57 2.12 -11.80 -11.83
N GLN A 58 1.15 -12.65 -12.14
CA GLN A 58 1.30 -14.09 -12.26
C GLN A 58 0.49 -14.59 -13.45
N ASP A 59 1.15 -15.34 -14.34
CA ASP A 59 0.53 -15.93 -15.54
C ASP A 59 -0.24 -14.89 -16.40
N GLY A 60 0.35 -13.69 -16.55
CA GLY A 60 -0.22 -12.57 -17.32
C GLY A 60 -1.41 -11.87 -16.63
N LYS A 61 -1.67 -12.14 -15.35
CA LYS A 61 -2.72 -11.49 -14.56
C LYS A 61 -2.13 -10.69 -13.41
N ILE A 62 -2.65 -9.51 -13.20
CA ILE A 62 -2.33 -8.70 -12.01
C ILE A 62 -3.14 -9.25 -10.84
N ILE A 63 -2.42 -9.75 -9.83
CA ILE A 63 -2.99 -10.42 -8.64
C ILE A 63 -2.78 -9.63 -7.35
N GLY A 64 -2.05 -8.52 -7.41
CA GLY A 64 -1.82 -7.67 -6.25
C GLY A 64 -1.31 -6.29 -6.62
N ILE A 65 -1.54 -5.36 -5.71
CA ILE A 65 -1.10 -3.96 -5.82
C ILE A 65 -0.59 -3.46 -4.47
N ALA A 66 0.33 -2.50 -4.50
CA ALA A 66 0.73 -1.73 -3.34
C ALA A 66 1.06 -0.29 -3.71
N GLY A 67 0.83 0.61 -2.78
CA GLY A 67 1.21 2.01 -2.87
C GLY A 67 1.89 2.47 -1.60
N ALA A 68 2.90 3.32 -1.73
CA ALA A 68 3.60 3.95 -0.62
C ALA A 68 4.01 5.38 -0.97
N VAL A 69 4.17 6.20 0.05
CA VAL A 69 4.62 7.59 -0.08
C VAL A 69 5.81 7.83 0.85
N VAL A 70 6.71 8.73 0.42
CA VAL A 70 7.78 9.24 1.29
C VAL A 70 7.56 10.74 1.49
N TYR A 71 7.61 11.18 2.75
CA TYR A 71 7.42 12.59 3.11
C TYR A 71 8.33 12.99 4.29
N PRO A 72 8.64 14.30 4.43
CA PRO A 72 9.37 14.80 5.58
C PRO A 72 8.58 14.64 6.86
N MET A 73 9.22 14.17 7.94
CA MET A 73 8.57 14.09 9.25
C MET A 73 8.37 15.49 9.82
N TYR A 74 7.14 15.85 10.16
CA TYR A 74 6.81 17.21 10.63
C TYR A 74 7.50 17.60 11.94
N PHE A 75 7.82 16.63 12.81
CA PHE A 75 8.62 16.90 14.03
C PHE A 75 10.12 17.11 13.75
N SER A 76 10.62 16.59 12.62
CA SER A 76 12.03 16.66 12.25
C SER A 76 12.17 16.57 10.73
N PRO A 77 11.96 17.67 9.99
CA PRO A 77 11.86 17.64 8.52
C PRO A 77 13.10 17.16 7.77
N THR A 78 14.24 17.05 8.44
CA THR A 78 15.45 16.45 7.89
C THR A 78 15.40 14.91 7.84
N HIS A 79 14.42 14.31 8.52
CA HIS A 79 14.13 12.88 8.48
C HIS A 79 12.90 12.62 7.61
N ARG A 80 12.96 11.57 6.80
CA ARG A 80 11.87 11.18 5.92
C ARG A 80 11.18 9.92 6.46
N VAL A 81 9.89 9.84 6.24
CA VAL A 81 9.05 8.68 6.57
C VAL A 81 8.60 8.05 5.27
N ALA A 82 8.75 6.74 5.13
CA ALA A 82 8.02 5.96 4.14
C ALA A 82 6.76 5.40 4.79
N GLN A 83 5.63 5.55 4.13
CA GLN A 83 4.34 5.06 4.63
C GLN A 83 3.61 4.28 3.56
N GLU A 84 3.18 3.06 3.89
CA GLU A 84 2.26 2.30 3.08
C GLU A 84 0.92 3.04 2.99
N LEU A 85 0.35 3.10 1.78
CA LEU A 85 -0.98 3.66 1.52
C LEU A 85 -2.03 2.58 1.36
N TRP A 86 -1.67 1.50 0.66
CA TRP A 86 -2.44 0.28 0.49
C TRP A 86 -1.52 -0.87 0.10
N TRP A 87 -1.96 -2.07 0.47
CA TRP A 87 -1.31 -3.31 0.09
C TRP A 87 -2.37 -4.40 -0.02
N TRP A 88 -2.61 -4.84 -1.23
CA TRP A 88 -3.63 -5.83 -1.55
C TRP A 88 -3.06 -7.00 -2.34
N LEU A 89 -3.44 -8.20 -1.96
CA LEU A 89 -3.31 -9.41 -2.78
C LEU A 89 -4.69 -10.05 -2.90
N GLU A 90 -4.99 -10.54 -4.09
CA GLU A 90 -6.17 -11.39 -4.29
C GLU A 90 -6.13 -12.55 -3.31
N PRO A 91 -7.28 -12.94 -2.73
CA PRO A 91 -7.32 -13.98 -1.70
C PRO A 91 -6.60 -15.28 -2.11
N GLU A 92 -6.71 -15.67 -3.39
CA GLU A 92 -6.12 -16.87 -3.94
C GLU A 92 -4.58 -16.80 -4.02
N ALA A 93 -4.03 -15.59 -4.07
CA ALA A 93 -2.59 -15.36 -4.14
C ALA A 93 -1.93 -15.24 -2.76
N ARG A 94 -2.72 -15.19 -1.70
CA ARG A 94 -2.20 -15.07 -0.33
C ARG A 94 -1.50 -16.36 0.09
N GLY A 95 -0.31 -16.21 0.67
CA GLY A 95 0.52 -17.37 1.05
C GLY A 95 1.45 -17.89 -0.05
N SER A 96 1.38 -17.35 -1.27
CA SER A 96 2.24 -17.75 -2.40
C SER A 96 3.67 -17.18 -2.34
N GLY A 97 3.98 -16.32 -1.38
CA GLY A 97 5.22 -15.57 -1.33
C GLY A 97 5.16 -14.19 -2.00
N ALA A 98 4.10 -13.90 -2.79
CA ALA A 98 3.92 -12.63 -3.49
C ALA A 98 3.96 -11.41 -2.54
N GLY A 99 3.32 -11.54 -1.38
CA GLY A 99 3.34 -10.48 -0.37
C GLY A 99 4.74 -10.20 0.18
N ALA A 100 5.51 -11.25 0.44
CA ALA A 100 6.88 -11.09 0.95
C ALA A 100 7.80 -10.42 -0.08
N GLU A 101 7.61 -10.72 -1.36
CA GLU A 101 8.37 -10.11 -2.45
C GLU A 101 7.98 -8.65 -2.63
N MET A 102 6.69 -8.34 -2.67
CA MET A 102 6.19 -6.96 -2.75
C MET A 102 6.65 -6.12 -1.55
N TYR A 103 6.62 -6.68 -0.34
CA TYR A 103 7.15 -6.02 0.85
C TYR A 103 8.64 -5.64 0.68
N ARG A 104 9.46 -6.56 0.17
CA ARG A 104 10.89 -6.28 -0.06
C ARG A 104 11.12 -5.15 -1.05
N GLU A 105 10.33 -5.09 -2.12
CA GLU A 105 10.39 -3.99 -3.10
C GLU A 105 10.07 -2.64 -2.46
N ILE A 106 9.02 -2.59 -1.62
CA ILE A 106 8.64 -1.36 -0.91
C ILE A 106 9.74 -0.94 0.09
N GLU A 107 10.28 -1.89 0.86
CA GLU A 107 11.34 -1.63 1.83
C GLU A 107 12.64 -1.14 1.15
N THR A 108 13.00 -1.75 0.02
CA THR A 108 14.14 -1.33 -0.78
C THR A 108 13.95 0.10 -1.30
N TRP A 109 12.79 0.39 -1.86
CA TRP A 109 12.46 1.72 -2.33
C TRP A 109 12.45 2.78 -1.20
N ALA A 110 11.96 2.42 -0.02
CA ALA A 110 11.99 3.30 1.13
C ALA A 110 13.43 3.67 1.52
N ALA A 111 14.33 2.69 1.53
CA ALA A 111 15.76 2.90 1.80
C ALA A 111 16.44 3.76 0.72
N GLU A 112 16.18 3.50 -0.56
CA GLU A 112 16.69 4.28 -1.70
C GLU A 112 16.22 5.75 -1.62
N ASN A 113 14.99 5.99 -1.16
CA ASN A 113 14.45 7.32 -0.91
C ASN A 113 14.85 7.93 0.44
N LYS A 114 15.83 7.31 1.13
CA LYS A 114 16.42 7.81 2.39
C LYS A 114 15.39 7.96 3.51
N ALA A 115 14.39 7.10 3.56
CA ALA A 115 13.47 7.06 4.68
C ALA A 115 14.21 6.61 5.95
N SER A 116 14.01 7.33 7.04
CA SER A 116 14.57 6.99 8.36
C SER A 116 13.75 5.93 9.07
N VAL A 117 12.45 5.90 8.77
CA VAL A 117 11.48 4.95 9.33
C VAL A 117 10.44 4.58 8.28
N MET A 118 9.79 3.44 8.48
CA MET A 118 8.71 2.96 7.63
C MET A 118 7.47 2.67 8.47
N PHE A 119 6.32 3.19 8.06
CA PHE A 119 5.02 2.93 8.66
C PHE A 119 4.25 1.94 7.79
N MET A 120 3.86 0.82 8.39
CA MET A 120 3.02 -0.18 7.78
C MET A 120 1.67 -0.23 8.50
N ILE A 121 0.60 -0.43 7.74
CA ILE A 121 -0.76 -0.35 8.23
C ILE A 121 -1.35 -1.76 8.37
N ALA A 122 -1.96 -2.03 9.50
CA ALA A 122 -2.83 -3.18 9.69
C ALA A 122 -4.27 -2.67 9.81
N LEU A 123 -5.11 -2.97 8.83
CA LEU A 123 -6.52 -2.61 8.87
C LEU A 123 -7.22 -3.33 10.03
N GLU A 124 -8.15 -2.66 10.68
CA GLU A 124 -9.02 -3.25 11.70
C GLU A 124 -10.06 -4.16 11.01
N ASP A 125 -9.64 -5.36 10.65
CA ASP A 125 -10.43 -6.39 10.01
C ASP A 125 -10.09 -7.78 10.58
N ALA A 126 -10.64 -8.84 9.99
CA ALA A 126 -10.38 -10.23 10.41
C ALA A 126 -8.90 -10.66 10.26
N ASN A 127 -8.09 -9.91 9.53
CA ASN A 127 -6.67 -10.20 9.28
C ASN A 127 -5.71 -9.33 10.12
N SER A 128 -6.21 -8.38 10.91
CA SER A 128 -5.37 -7.43 11.66
C SER A 128 -4.34 -8.10 12.55
N GLY A 129 -4.71 -9.18 13.24
CA GLY A 129 -3.79 -9.95 14.09
C GLY A 129 -2.69 -10.66 13.30
N LYS A 130 -2.99 -11.18 12.12
CA LYS A 130 -2.00 -11.82 11.24
C LYS A 130 -1.00 -10.80 10.70
N MET A 131 -1.48 -9.62 10.32
CA MET A 131 -0.63 -8.53 9.84
C MET A 131 0.26 -7.98 10.96
N ALA A 132 -0.28 -7.75 12.15
CA ALA A 132 0.51 -7.33 13.32
C ALA A 132 1.63 -8.33 13.65
N ASN A 133 1.36 -9.64 13.61
CA ASN A 133 2.35 -10.67 13.83
C ASN A 133 3.42 -10.69 12.71
N LEU A 134 3.02 -10.47 11.46
CA LEU A 134 3.98 -10.35 10.35
C LEU A 134 4.92 -9.17 10.58
N TYR A 135 4.38 -8.00 10.91
CA TYR A 135 5.16 -6.80 11.15
C TYR A 135 6.10 -6.96 12.34
N ALA A 136 5.66 -7.56 13.43
CA ALA A 136 6.50 -7.85 14.58
C ALA A 136 7.71 -8.72 14.21
N ARG A 137 7.50 -9.77 13.38
CA ARG A 137 8.62 -10.61 12.86
C ARG A 137 9.57 -9.85 11.94
N LYS A 138 9.12 -8.76 11.33
CA LYS A 138 9.93 -7.86 10.49
C LYS A 138 10.60 -6.72 11.26
N GLY A 139 10.47 -6.69 12.59
CA GLY A 139 11.08 -5.69 13.46
C GLY A 139 10.24 -4.44 13.70
N TYR A 140 9.00 -4.41 13.23
CA TYR A 140 8.10 -3.31 13.54
C TYR A 140 7.56 -3.42 14.97
N ARG A 141 7.30 -2.27 15.58
CA ARG A 141 6.58 -2.15 16.85
C ARG A 141 5.30 -1.35 16.64
N PRO A 142 4.23 -1.62 17.37
CA PRO A 142 3.02 -0.81 17.32
C PRO A 142 3.33 0.64 17.67
N MET A 143 2.77 1.58 16.91
CA MET A 143 3.00 3.01 17.12
C MET A 143 1.71 3.75 17.49
N GLU A 144 0.64 3.56 16.73
CA GLU A 144 -0.62 4.27 16.95
C GLU A 144 -1.81 3.47 16.43
N ARG A 145 -3.02 3.91 16.80
CA ARG A 145 -4.28 3.43 16.22
C ARG A 145 -5.06 4.63 15.72
N THR A 146 -5.64 4.49 14.53
CA THR A 146 -6.46 5.52 13.89
C THR A 146 -7.93 5.15 14.03
N PHE A 147 -8.75 6.12 14.41
CA PHE A 147 -10.19 5.98 14.56
C PHE A 147 -10.90 6.84 13.52
N ILE A 148 -12.01 6.36 12.97
CA ILE A 148 -12.81 7.06 11.97
C ILE A 148 -14.15 7.51 12.57
N LYS A 149 -14.58 8.71 12.22
CA LYS A 149 -15.90 9.26 12.53
C LYS A 149 -16.34 10.15 11.36
N GLU A 150 -17.55 9.99 10.91
CA GLU A 150 -18.20 10.94 10.00
C GLU A 150 -18.46 12.26 10.71
N VAL A 151 -18.11 13.38 10.06
CA VAL A 151 -18.25 14.74 10.63
C VAL A 151 -19.20 15.63 9.83
N ALA A 152 -19.73 15.12 8.72
CA ALA A 152 -20.71 15.81 7.87
C ALA A 152 -21.74 14.83 7.33
#